data_bc3b2de27cd03413e124aff565829672
#
_entry.id   bc3b2de27cd03413e124aff565829672
#
_cell.length_a   1.000
_cell.length_b   1.000
_cell.length_c   1.000
_cell.angle_alpha   90.00
_cell.angle_beta   90.00
_cell.angle_gamma   90.00
#
_symmetry.space_group_name_H-M   'P 1'
#
loop_
_entity.id
_entity.type
_entity.pdbx_description
1 polymer ?
#
loop_
_entity_poly.entity_id
_entity_poly.type
_entity_poly.pdbx_seq_one_letter_code
_entity_poly.pdbx_strand_id
1 'polypeptide(L)'
;MQSAEYSRAEGLEVRAYNCTFPTALWYSVGNSDLTMDSPGSSFSEQKRASYMARMNYGLMDKYLLTVTGRWDGASMLAVGNKWDFFPSAALAWKMNEENFMKDVKWINQLKVRVGYGVTGNASIKPYQTSGTMTASGAGKFFGVGNITQVTIGAKASVLPNLD
;
A
#
# COMPACT_ATOMS: atom_id res chain seq x y z
N MET A 1 0.22 -14.42 -15.48
CA MET A 1 -0.60 -13.20 -15.32
C MET A 1 0.26 -12.14 -14.70
N GLN A 2 0.19 -10.90 -15.17
CA GLN A 2 0.90 -9.76 -14.57
C GLN A 2 -0.11 -8.65 -14.31
N SER A 3 0.11 -7.86 -13.26
CA SER A 3 -0.63 -6.63 -12.98
C SER A 3 0.33 -5.54 -12.53
N ALA A 4 0.03 -4.30 -12.90
CA ALA A 4 0.74 -3.12 -12.44
C ALA A 4 -0.28 -2.07 -12.02
N GLU A 5 -0.05 -1.44 -10.89
CA GLU A 5 -0.88 -0.38 -10.35
C GLU A 5 -0.02 0.85 -10.07
N TYR A 6 -0.49 1.99 -10.51
CA TYR A 6 0.12 3.28 -10.24
C TYR A 6 -0.92 4.20 -9.62
N SER A 7 -0.60 4.78 -8.47
CA SER A 7 -1.45 5.77 -7.81
C SER A 7 -0.61 7.00 -7.45
N ARG A 8 -1.15 8.17 -7.78
CA ARG A 8 -0.57 9.47 -7.48
C ARG A 8 -1.65 10.36 -6.89
N ALA A 9 -1.34 11.00 -5.78
CA ALA A 9 -2.20 12.00 -5.16
C ALA A 9 -1.40 13.26 -4.87
N GLU A 10 -1.95 14.39 -5.28
CA GLU A 10 -1.42 15.73 -5.04
C GLU A 10 -2.50 16.54 -4.33
N GLY A 11 -2.12 17.31 -3.35
CA GLY A 11 -3.01 18.21 -2.63
C GLY A 11 -2.35 19.57 -2.44
N LEU A 12 -3.10 20.63 -2.72
CA LEU A 12 -2.76 22.00 -2.39
C LEU A 12 -3.87 22.55 -1.50
N GLU A 13 -3.52 23.00 -0.32
CA GLU A 13 -4.45 23.64 0.59
C GLU A 13 -4.12 25.13 0.67
N VAL A 14 -5.09 25.96 0.30
CA VAL A 14 -5.03 27.41 0.43
C VAL A 14 -6.20 27.85 1.29
N ARG A 15 -5.93 28.58 2.36
CA ARG A 15 -6.96 29.12 3.24
C ARG A 15 -7.10 30.62 3.00
N ALA A 16 -8.33 31.03 2.70
CA ALA A 16 -8.71 32.42 2.56
C ALA A 16 -9.61 32.83 3.72
N TYR A 17 -9.31 33.93 4.35
CA TYR A 17 -10.11 34.51 5.44
C TYR A 17 -10.81 35.77 4.94
N ASN A 18 -11.91 36.17 5.60
CA ASN A 18 -12.67 37.39 5.32
C ASN A 18 -13.09 37.55 3.86
N CYS A 19 -13.69 36.48 3.28
CA CYS A 19 -14.26 36.58 1.95
C CYS A 19 -15.40 37.59 1.93
N THR A 20 -15.29 38.60 1.10
CA THR A 20 -16.28 39.71 0.97
C THR A 20 -17.64 39.17 0.52
N PHE A 21 -17.70 38.04 -0.20
CA PHE A 21 -18.91 37.41 -0.65
C PHE A 21 -18.94 35.95 -0.21
N PRO A 22 -19.61 35.60 0.90
CA PRO A 22 -19.66 34.24 1.42
C PRO A 22 -20.35 33.23 0.47
N THR A 23 -21.12 33.71 -0.49
CA THR A 23 -21.77 32.87 -1.51
C THR A 23 -20.90 32.56 -2.72
N ALA A 24 -19.76 33.22 -2.88
CA ALA A 24 -18.88 33.03 -4.04
C ALA A 24 -17.96 31.80 -3.92
N LEU A 25 -17.93 31.16 -2.74
CA LEU A 25 -17.18 29.93 -2.48
C LEU A 25 -15.72 30.03 -3.00
N TRP A 26 -15.22 28.93 -3.56
CA TRP A 26 -13.86 28.81 -4.07
C TRP A 26 -13.58 29.59 -5.38
N TYR A 27 -14.62 30.10 -6.06
CA TYR A 27 -14.47 30.88 -7.29
C TYR A 27 -13.94 32.30 -7.06
N SER A 28 -13.97 32.81 -5.83
CA SER A 28 -13.68 34.21 -5.55
C SER A 28 -12.55 34.37 -4.50
N VAL A 29 -11.61 33.44 -4.46
CA VAL A 29 -10.49 33.47 -3.53
C VAL A 29 -9.62 34.73 -3.72
N GLY A 30 -9.55 35.27 -4.94
CA GLY A 30 -8.79 36.49 -5.24
C GLY A 30 -9.34 37.79 -4.63
N ASN A 31 -10.60 37.80 -4.15
CA ASN A 31 -11.26 38.95 -3.53
C ASN A 31 -11.31 38.85 -2.00
N SER A 32 -10.55 37.94 -1.42
CA SER A 32 -10.42 37.79 0.03
C SER A 32 -9.09 38.31 0.51
N ASP A 33 -9.03 38.71 1.80
CA ASP A 33 -7.73 38.95 2.46
C ASP A 33 -6.99 37.60 2.53
N LEU A 34 -6.11 37.37 1.57
CA LEU A 34 -5.21 36.23 1.56
C LEU A 34 -4.11 36.44 2.61
N THR A 35 -4.42 36.20 3.86
CA THR A 35 -3.37 35.89 4.83
C THR A 35 -2.95 34.45 4.56
N MET A 36 -1.83 34.22 3.89
CA MET A 36 -1.23 32.91 3.73
C MET A 36 -0.75 32.39 5.08
N ASP A 37 -1.69 31.83 5.83
CA ASP A 37 -1.37 31.16 7.08
C ASP A 37 -1.07 29.68 6.70
N SER A 38 0.22 29.42 6.45
CA SER A 38 0.76 28.08 6.16
C SER A 38 0.12 27.36 4.95
N PRO A 39 0.51 27.69 3.72
CA PRO A 39 0.08 26.91 2.57
C PRO A 39 0.53 25.46 2.75
N GLY A 40 -0.41 24.55 2.72
CA GLY A 40 -0.16 23.12 2.81
C GLY A 40 -0.03 22.51 1.41
N SER A 41 1.03 21.76 1.17
CA SER A 41 1.15 20.94 -0.02
C SER A 41 1.41 19.49 0.37
N SER A 42 0.75 18.57 -0.30
CA SER A 42 0.96 17.13 -0.11
C SER A 42 1.19 16.46 -1.44
N PHE A 43 2.13 15.53 -1.45
CA PHE A 43 2.44 14.70 -2.61
C PHE A 43 2.59 13.25 -2.14
N SER A 44 1.91 12.33 -2.84
CA SER A 44 1.98 10.91 -2.56
C SER A 44 1.99 10.13 -3.87
N GLU A 45 2.98 9.27 -4.03
CA GLU A 45 3.13 8.40 -5.19
C GLU A 45 3.40 6.97 -4.72
N GLN A 46 2.67 6.00 -5.30
CA GLN A 46 2.91 4.59 -5.04
C GLN A 46 2.83 3.78 -6.34
N LYS A 47 3.72 2.81 -6.46
CA LYS A 47 3.77 1.87 -7.57
C LYS A 47 3.77 0.45 -7.02
N ARG A 48 2.94 -0.42 -7.60
CA ARG A 48 2.90 -1.85 -7.29
C ARG A 48 2.99 -2.63 -8.59
N ALA A 49 3.71 -3.73 -8.57
CA ALA A 49 3.79 -4.66 -9.67
C ALA A 49 3.72 -6.09 -9.14
N SER A 50 2.96 -6.95 -9.81
CA SER A 50 2.76 -8.33 -9.41
C SER A 50 2.89 -9.26 -10.61
N TYR A 51 3.66 -10.32 -10.44
CA TYR A 51 3.78 -11.42 -11.38
C TYR A 51 3.24 -12.69 -10.74
N MET A 52 2.34 -13.38 -11.42
CA MET A 52 1.74 -14.60 -10.91
C MET A 52 1.83 -15.72 -11.95
N ALA A 53 2.29 -16.87 -11.51
CA ALA A 53 2.21 -18.12 -12.25
C ALA A 53 1.38 -19.14 -11.47
N ARG A 54 0.51 -19.86 -12.15
CA ARG A 54 -0.30 -20.95 -11.58
C ARG A 54 -0.24 -22.15 -12.47
N MET A 55 -0.01 -23.32 -11.85
CA MET A 55 -0.05 -24.62 -12.48
C MET A 55 -1.14 -25.47 -11.82
N ASN A 56 -1.99 -26.06 -12.63
CA ASN A 56 -2.99 -27.02 -12.19
C ASN A 56 -2.65 -28.37 -12.82
N TYR A 57 -2.56 -29.39 -12.00
CA TYR A 57 -2.30 -30.75 -12.43
C TYR A 57 -3.38 -31.68 -11.91
N GLY A 58 -3.98 -32.47 -12.82
CA GLY A 58 -4.99 -33.48 -12.50
C GLY A 58 -4.43 -34.85 -12.75
N LEU A 59 -4.48 -35.72 -11.75
CA LEU A 59 -4.09 -37.13 -11.87
C LEU A 59 -5.32 -38.03 -11.74
N MET A 60 -5.58 -38.84 -12.77
CA MET A 60 -6.67 -39.83 -12.82
C MET A 60 -8.06 -39.23 -12.52
N ASP A 61 -8.27 -37.94 -12.77
CA ASP A 61 -9.47 -37.18 -12.40
C ASP A 61 -9.86 -37.23 -10.91
N LYS A 62 -9.05 -37.82 -10.07
CA LYS A 62 -9.24 -38.00 -8.62
C LYS A 62 -8.46 -37.00 -7.80
N TYR A 63 -7.22 -36.76 -8.17
CA TYR A 63 -6.30 -35.87 -7.43
C TYR A 63 -6.03 -34.61 -8.24
N LEU A 64 -6.26 -33.45 -7.64
CA LEU A 64 -6.05 -32.17 -8.27
C LEU A 64 -5.02 -31.39 -7.45
N LEU A 65 -3.87 -31.11 -8.05
CA LEU A 65 -2.82 -30.29 -7.46
C LEU A 65 -2.84 -28.91 -8.11
N THR A 66 -2.88 -27.88 -7.30
CA THR A 66 -2.71 -26.50 -7.74
C THR A 66 -1.50 -25.90 -7.03
N VAL A 67 -0.55 -25.39 -7.80
CA VAL A 67 0.61 -24.65 -7.28
C VAL A 67 0.57 -23.26 -7.85
N THR A 68 0.74 -22.25 -6.99
CA THR A 68 0.76 -20.84 -7.40
C THR A 68 1.98 -20.18 -6.79
N GLY A 69 2.70 -19.44 -7.59
CA GLY A 69 3.76 -18.52 -7.15
C GLY A 69 3.37 -17.10 -7.54
N ARG A 70 3.43 -16.16 -6.59
CA ARG A 70 3.20 -14.75 -6.82
C ARG A 70 4.40 -13.95 -6.34
N TRP A 71 4.90 -13.09 -7.19
CA TRP A 71 6.00 -12.19 -6.90
C TRP A 71 5.47 -10.77 -6.92
N ASP A 72 5.42 -10.14 -5.77
CA ASP A 72 4.85 -8.82 -5.58
C ASP A 72 5.95 -7.81 -5.26
N GLY A 73 5.93 -6.68 -5.97
CA GLY A 73 6.80 -5.55 -5.72
C GLY A 73 6.01 -4.30 -5.35
N ALA A 74 6.49 -3.56 -4.34
CA ALA A 74 5.89 -2.30 -3.91
C ALA A 74 6.97 -1.23 -3.68
N SER A 75 6.76 -0.04 -4.25
CA SER A 75 7.71 1.07 -4.13
C SER A 75 7.83 1.63 -2.72
N MET A 76 6.80 1.40 -1.89
CA MET A 76 6.72 1.91 -0.52
C MET A 76 7.54 1.10 0.49
N LEU A 77 8.02 -0.08 0.11
CA LEU A 77 8.86 -0.92 0.95
C LEU A 77 10.30 -0.43 0.99
N ALA A 78 11.04 -0.81 2.03
CA ALA A 78 12.43 -0.42 2.23
C ALA A 78 13.34 -0.82 1.05
N VAL A 79 14.42 -0.08 0.88
CA VAL A 79 15.43 -0.40 -0.13
C VAL A 79 16.07 -1.74 0.23
N GLY A 80 16.01 -2.71 -0.70
CA GLY A 80 16.46 -4.09 -0.48
C GLY A 80 15.31 -5.09 -0.37
N ASN A 81 14.18 -4.72 0.22
CA ASN A 81 13.02 -5.59 0.46
C ASN A 81 11.79 -5.16 -0.35
N LYS A 82 11.99 -4.59 -1.53
CA LYS A 82 10.90 -4.11 -2.40
C LYS A 82 10.10 -5.22 -3.07
N TRP A 83 10.67 -6.41 -3.16
CA TRP A 83 10.09 -7.56 -3.83
C TRP A 83 10.00 -8.74 -2.87
N ASP A 84 8.85 -9.39 -2.85
CA ASP A 84 8.64 -10.57 -2.03
C ASP A 84 7.92 -11.67 -2.80
N PHE A 85 8.14 -12.93 -2.41
CA PHE A 85 7.61 -14.10 -3.07
C PHE A 85 6.62 -14.85 -2.18
N PHE A 86 5.42 -15.08 -2.70
CA PHE A 86 4.30 -15.71 -2.00
C PHE A 86 3.92 -17.04 -2.67
N PRO A 87 4.50 -18.16 -2.22
CA PRO A 87 4.13 -19.46 -2.70
C PRO A 87 2.83 -19.95 -2.07
N SER A 88 2.05 -20.71 -2.83
CA SER A 88 0.92 -21.45 -2.31
C SER A 88 0.73 -22.77 -3.06
N ALA A 89 0.27 -23.78 -2.34
CA ALA A 89 -0.07 -25.08 -2.90
C ALA A 89 -1.38 -25.59 -2.32
N ALA A 90 -2.19 -26.22 -3.14
CA ALA A 90 -3.44 -26.84 -2.72
C ALA A 90 -3.60 -28.22 -3.38
N LEU A 91 -3.96 -29.21 -2.58
CA LEU A 91 -4.30 -30.55 -3.02
C LEU A 91 -5.79 -30.77 -2.80
N ALA A 92 -6.48 -31.24 -3.82
CA ALA A 92 -7.87 -31.64 -3.72
C ALA A 92 -8.04 -33.08 -4.14
N TRP A 93 -8.75 -33.88 -3.34
CA TRP A 93 -9.05 -35.27 -3.56
C TRP A 93 -10.55 -35.45 -3.74
N LYS A 94 -10.95 -35.99 -4.90
CA LYS A 94 -12.33 -36.36 -5.19
C LYS A 94 -12.58 -37.78 -4.69
N MET A 95 -13.05 -37.91 -3.47
CA MET A 95 -13.31 -39.22 -2.85
C MET A 95 -14.44 -39.98 -3.51
N ASN A 96 -15.39 -39.29 -4.13
CA ASN A 96 -16.49 -39.91 -4.86
C ASN A 96 -16.05 -40.77 -6.07
N GLU A 97 -14.86 -40.51 -6.62
CA GLU A 97 -14.29 -41.29 -7.74
C GLU A 97 -13.51 -42.53 -7.27
N GLU A 98 -13.38 -42.72 -5.97
CA GLU A 98 -12.70 -43.90 -5.42
C GLU A 98 -13.60 -45.15 -5.42
N ASN A 99 -12.98 -46.30 -5.58
CA ASN A 99 -13.72 -47.58 -5.69
C ASN A 99 -14.56 -47.90 -4.44
N PHE A 100 -14.11 -47.47 -3.25
CA PHE A 100 -14.82 -47.72 -1.99
C PHE A 100 -16.07 -46.82 -1.82
N MET A 101 -16.19 -45.73 -2.61
CA MET A 101 -17.34 -44.83 -2.55
C MET A 101 -18.39 -45.09 -3.62
N LYS A 102 -18.11 -45.93 -4.61
CA LYS A 102 -19.04 -46.24 -5.72
C LYS A 102 -20.36 -46.87 -5.27
N ASP A 103 -20.34 -47.61 -4.16
CA ASP A 103 -21.52 -48.27 -3.61
C ASP A 103 -22.37 -47.34 -2.72
N VAL A 104 -21.88 -46.14 -2.41
CA VAL A 104 -22.54 -45.19 -1.53
C VAL A 104 -23.42 -44.23 -2.35
N LYS A 105 -24.68 -44.64 -2.59
CA LYS A 105 -25.62 -43.90 -3.47
C LYS A 105 -26.17 -42.60 -2.93
N TRP A 106 -26.02 -42.32 -1.63
CA TRP A 106 -26.57 -41.13 -1.00
C TRP A 106 -25.60 -39.94 -1.00
N ILE A 107 -24.32 -40.13 -1.38
CA ILE A 107 -23.33 -39.07 -1.52
C ILE A 107 -23.04 -38.91 -3.00
N ASN A 108 -23.54 -37.83 -3.60
CA ASN A 108 -23.30 -37.50 -5.01
C ASN A 108 -21.92 -36.89 -5.26
N GLN A 109 -21.39 -36.13 -4.30
CA GLN A 109 -20.08 -35.51 -4.43
C GLN A 109 -19.41 -35.36 -3.07
N LEU A 110 -18.19 -35.90 -2.95
CA LEU A 110 -17.33 -35.73 -1.79
C LEU A 110 -15.92 -35.34 -2.24
N LYS A 111 -15.51 -34.14 -1.89
CA LYS A 111 -14.21 -33.59 -2.24
C LYS A 111 -13.54 -32.99 -1.01
N VAL A 112 -12.37 -33.50 -0.69
CA VAL A 112 -11.51 -32.97 0.37
C VAL A 112 -10.47 -32.07 -0.26
N ARG A 113 -10.25 -30.87 0.31
CA ARG A 113 -9.22 -29.94 -0.12
C ARG A 113 -8.37 -29.50 1.05
N VAL A 114 -7.05 -29.56 0.88
CA VAL A 114 -6.06 -29.03 1.81
C VAL A 114 -5.19 -28.04 1.04
N GLY A 115 -4.94 -26.89 1.62
CA GLY A 115 -4.11 -25.88 1.01
C GLY A 115 -3.25 -25.18 2.03
N TYR A 116 -2.06 -24.78 1.60
CA TYR A 116 -1.12 -23.98 2.36
C TYR A 116 -0.65 -22.83 1.48
N GLY A 117 -0.48 -21.66 2.06
CA GLY A 117 0.04 -20.50 1.35
C GLY A 117 0.62 -19.46 2.28
N VAL A 118 1.61 -18.74 1.77
CA VAL A 118 2.20 -17.59 2.42
C VAL A 118 1.57 -16.34 1.81
N THR A 119 1.18 -15.40 2.67
CA THR A 119 0.63 -14.11 2.26
C THR A 119 1.37 -12.99 2.97
N GLY A 120 1.66 -11.90 2.25
CA GLY A 120 2.22 -10.69 2.81
C GLY A 120 1.21 -9.57 2.92
N ASN A 121 1.48 -8.62 3.80
CA ASN A 121 0.70 -7.40 3.94
C ASN A 121 1.60 -6.19 3.66
N ALA A 122 1.31 -5.47 2.58
CA ALA A 122 2.01 -4.23 2.19
C ALA A 122 1.19 -2.97 2.51
N SER A 123 0.36 -3.00 3.57
CA SER A 123 -0.47 -1.85 4.02
C SER A 123 0.35 -0.80 4.77
N ILE A 124 1.43 -0.30 4.16
CA ILE A 124 2.23 0.81 4.69
C ILE A 124 1.92 2.08 3.90
N LYS A 125 1.95 3.22 4.58
CA LYS A 125 1.80 4.51 3.89
C LYS A 125 3.05 4.82 3.08
N PRO A 126 2.92 5.49 1.91
CA PRO A 126 4.06 5.98 1.14
C PRO A 126 5.02 6.79 2.02
N TYR A 127 6.31 6.64 1.78
CA TYR A 127 7.41 7.33 2.48
C TYR A 127 7.57 7.04 3.98
N GLN A 128 6.80 6.14 4.56
CA GLN A 128 6.92 5.79 5.99
C GLN A 128 8.27 5.14 6.32
N THR A 129 8.86 4.43 5.37
CA THR A 129 10.19 3.81 5.53
C THR A 129 11.36 4.78 5.35
N SER A 130 11.12 5.97 4.77
CA SER A 130 12.19 6.93 4.49
C SER A 130 12.47 7.90 5.64
N GLY A 131 11.67 7.86 6.70
CA GLY A 131 11.73 8.83 7.79
C GLY A 131 11.19 10.20 7.37
N THR A 132 10.49 10.87 8.26
CA THR A 132 9.95 12.22 8.01
C THR A 132 10.55 13.22 8.97
N MET A 133 10.92 14.38 8.44
CA MET A 133 11.33 15.53 9.24
C MET A 133 10.20 16.55 9.27
N THR A 134 9.88 17.05 10.45
CA THR A 134 8.94 18.15 10.62
C THR A 134 9.72 19.40 11.03
N ALA A 135 9.57 20.46 10.24
CA ALA A 135 10.04 21.77 10.66
C ALA A 135 9.14 22.25 11.81
N SER A 136 9.70 22.30 13.01
CA SER A 136 8.97 22.81 14.19
C SER A 136 9.03 24.33 14.17
N GLY A 137 7.93 24.99 13.82
CA GLY A 137 7.79 26.44 13.92
C GLY A 137 7.81 27.00 15.37
N ALA A 138 7.80 26.13 16.38
CA ALA A 138 7.88 26.49 17.78
C ALA A 138 9.34 26.44 18.28
N GLY A 139 10.14 27.40 17.89
CA GLY A 139 11.13 27.94 18.80
C GLY A 139 12.35 27.12 19.15
N LYS A 140 13.03 26.50 18.19
CA LYS A 140 14.46 26.24 18.34
C LYS A 140 15.21 26.91 17.21
N PHE A 141 15.48 28.18 17.44
CA PHE A 141 16.32 28.99 16.56
C PHE A 141 17.78 28.68 16.86
N PHE A 142 18.52 28.19 15.91
CA PHE A 142 19.97 28.13 16.00
C PHE A 142 20.52 29.44 15.39
N GLY A 143 20.80 30.39 16.25
CA GLY A 143 21.54 31.60 15.85
C GLY A 143 23.03 31.33 15.95
N VAL A 144 23.73 31.22 14.84
CA VAL A 144 25.18 31.33 14.78
C VAL A 144 25.51 32.62 14.04
N GLY A 145 25.96 33.63 14.77
CA GLY A 145 26.30 34.91 14.20
C GLY A 145 25.09 35.85 14.03
N ASN A 146 25.28 37.06 13.61
CA ASN A 146 24.32 38.15 13.45
C ASN A 146 22.85 37.77 13.29
N ILE A 147 21.98 38.32 14.12
CA ILE A 147 20.55 38.00 14.33
C ILE A 147 19.64 38.15 13.08
N THR A 148 20.19 38.38 11.92
CA THR A 148 19.44 38.63 10.66
C THR A 148 19.02 37.36 9.90
N GLN A 149 19.48 36.20 10.29
CA GLN A 149 19.05 34.93 9.66
C GLN A 149 18.61 33.95 10.73
N VAL A 150 17.29 33.73 10.81
CA VAL A 150 16.67 32.74 11.68
C VAL A 150 16.64 31.41 10.94
N THR A 151 17.43 30.44 11.37
CA THR A 151 17.38 29.11 10.81
C THR A 151 16.40 28.24 11.62
N ILE A 152 15.37 27.77 10.99
CA ILE A 152 14.38 26.89 11.62
C ILE A 152 14.98 25.48 11.75
N GLY A 153 15.03 24.97 12.98
CA GLY A 153 15.46 23.61 13.24
C GLY A 153 14.40 22.59 12.80
N ALA A 154 14.84 21.49 12.19
CA ALA A 154 13.98 20.36 11.86
C ALA A 154 14.18 19.24 12.89
N LYS A 155 13.08 18.60 13.29
CA LYS A 155 13.08 17.41 14.16
C LYS A 155 12.63 16.20 13.35
N ALA A 156 13.34 15.08 13.47
CA ALA A 156 12.85 13.81 12.94
C ALA A 156 11.55 13.45 13.67
N SER A 157 10.46 13.30 12.92
CA SER A 157 9.16 12.90 13.47
C SER A 157 8.97 11.39 13.44
N VAL A 158 9.58 10.72 12.45
CA VAL A 158 9.60 9.27 12.32
C VAL A 158 10.98 8.84 11.91
N LEU A 159 11.57 7.88 12.63
CA LEU A 159 12.82 7.25 12.24
C LEU A 159 12.56 6.28 11.07
N PRO A 160 13.48 6.19 10.10
CA PRO A 160 13.36 5.21 9.04
C PRO A 160 13.45 3.79 9.62
N ASN A 161 12.53 2.92 9.21
CA ASN A 161 12.68 1.49 9.46
C ASN A 161 13.43 0.89 8.25
N LEU A 162 14.61 0.35 8.50
CA LEU A 162 15.52 -0.20 7.49
C LEU A 162 15.50 -1.73 7.45
N ASP A 163 14.73 -2.38 8.35
CA ASP A 163 14.62 -3.84 8.47
C ASP A 163 13.44 -4.38 7.65
#